data_0d634a18b12c131e18e5b0f1db41e845
#
_entry.id   0d634a18b12c131e18e5b0f1db41e845
#
_cell.length_a   1.000
_cell.length_b   1.000
_cell.length_c   1.000
_cell.angle_alpha   90.00
_cell.angle_beta   90.00
_cell.angle_gamma   90.00
#
_symmetry.space_group_name_H-M   'P 1'
#
loop_
_entity.id
_entity.type
_entity.pdbx_description
1 polymer ?
#
loop_
_entity_poly.entity_id
_entity_poly.type
_entity_poly.pdbx_seq_one_letter_code
_entity_poly.pdbx_strand_id
1 'polypeptide(L)'
;MKHPETIPDKIKDKLLNVGLWDVDPLNLFRITWKNEPKAKGGLFGGTNYIELPKELTGVDARIVCLIGKWFPTGCHKVGASFGCLAPRLVTGQFDATRHKAVWPSTGNYCRGGAFNSKLLACD
;
A
#
# COMPACT_ATOMS: atom_id res chain seq x y z
N MET A 1 7.59 8.88 -7.07
CA MET A 1 7.85 7.87 -6.01
C MET A 1 9.21 7.24 -6.29
N LYS A 2 10.14 7.20 -5.31
CA LYS A 2 11.42 6.51 -5.52
C LYS A 2 11.15 5.00 -5.60
N HIS A 3 11.91 4.30 -6.44
CA HIS A 3 11.79 2.86 -6.59
C HIS A 3 12.04 2.17 -5.23
N PRO A 4 11.25 1.16 -4.82
CA PRO A 4 11.42 0.51 -3.52
C PRO A 4 12.84 -0.02 -3.28
N GLU A 5 13.51 -0.47 -4.33
CA GLU A 5 14.90 -0.97 -4.28
C GLU A 5 15.92 0.14 -3.95
N THR A 6 15.53 1.42 -4.09
CA THR A 6 16.40 2.57 -3.78
C THR A 6 16.14 3.15 -2.39
N ILE A 7 15.29 2.51 -1.58
CA ILE A 7 15.00 2.96 -0.23
C ILE A 7 16.23 2.71 0.65
N PRO A 8 16.77 3.74 1.33
CA PRO A 8 17.92 3.56 2.21
C PRO A 8 17.62 2.54 3.32
N ASP A 9 18.61 1.73 3.69
CA ASP A 9 18.48 0.70 4.72
C ASP A 9 17.98 1.27 6.05
N LYS A 10 18.44 2.48 6.42
CA LYS A 10 17.94 3.19 7.60
C LYS A 10 16.41 3.41 7.63
N ILE A 11 15.77 3.47 6.47
CA ILE A 11 14.30 3.57 6.38
C ILE A 11 13.69 2.18 6.55
N LYS A 12 14.30 1.15 5.95
CA LYS A 12 13.85 -0.24 6.13
C LYS A 12 13.89 -0.65 7.59
N ASP A 13 14.97 -0.31 8.31
CA ASP A 13 15.12 -0.59 9.74
C ASP A 13 14.01 0.10 10.57
N LYS A 14 13.71 1.36 10.27
CA LYS A 14 12.62 2.08 10.93
C LYS A 14 11.26 1.43 10.67
N LEU A 15 11.02 0.94 9.45
CA LEU A 15 9.77 0.27 9.09
C LEU A 15 9.51 -1.02 9.87
N LEU A 16 10.54 -1.67 10.42
CA LEU A 16 10.37 -2.83 11.30
C LEU A 16 9.50 -2.52 12.52
N ASN A 17 9.54 -1.26 12.99
CA ASN A 17 8.81 -0.80 14.17
C ASN A 17 7.47 -0.11 13.84
N VAL A 18 7.13 0.01 12.56
CA VAL A 18 5.88 0.64 12.09
C VAL A 18 4.89 -0.44 11.67
N GLY A 19 3.74 -0.49 12.31
CA GLY A 19 2.65 -1.40 11.96
C GLY A 19 1.97 -1.00 10.63
N LEU A 20 1.30 -1.96 10.00
CA LEU A 20 0.59 -1.72 8.74
C LEU A 20 -0.67 -0.83 8.90
N TRP A 21 -1.11 -0.62 10.13
CA TRP A 21 -2.25 0.21 10.47
C TRP A 21 -1.87 1.56 11.10
N ASP A 22 -0.58 1.75 11.36
CA ASP A 22 -0.11 3.00 11.93
C ASP A 22 -0.17 4.11 10.87
N VAL A 23 -0.75 5.23 11.25
CA VAL A 23 -0.77 6.43 10.42
C VAL A 23 0.60 7.11 10.55
N ASP A 24 1.60 6.46 9.97
CA ASP A 24 2.99 6.91 9.97
C ASP A 24 3.43 7.18 8.53
N PRO A 25 4.05 8.34 8.24
CA PRO A 25 4.55 8.67 6.91
C PRO A 25 5.47 7.62 6.29
N LEU A 26 6.16 6.81 7.10
CA LEU A 26 6.98 5.71 6.61
C LEU A 26 6.16 4.65 5.87
N ASN A 27 4.87 4.51 6.17
CA ASN A 27 4.00 3.60 5.45
C ASN A 27 3.78 3.98 3.97
N LEU A 28 4.14 5.20 3.55
CA LEU A 28 4.20 5.57 2.12
C LEU A 28 5.16 4.69 1.32
N PHE A 29 6.21 4.18 1.95
CA PHE A 29 7.15 3.25 1.31
C PHE A 29 6.57 1.85 1.08
N ARG A 30 5.48 1.51 1.77
CA ARG A 30 4.79 0.21 1.64
C ARG A 30 3.62 0.22 0.66
N ILE A 31 3.31 1.36 0.03
CA ILE A 31 2.23 1.48 -0.96
C ILE A 31 2.73 1.01 -2.34
N THR A 32 3.24 -0.21 -2.42
CA THR A 32 3.68 -0.84 -3.67
C THR A 32 3.53 -2.35 -3.58
N TRP A 33 3.49 -3.03 -4.74
CA TRP A 33 3.48 -4.49 -4.79
C TRP A 33 4.82 -5.14 -4.38
N LYS A 34 5.87 -4.35 -4.24
CA LYS A 34 7.20 -4.79 -3.81
C LYS A 34 7.44 -4.58 -2.32
N ASN A 35 6.41 -4.63 -1.52
CA ASN A 35 6.52 -4.63 -0.07
C ASN A 35 6.66 -6.05 0.46
N GLU A 36 7.19 -6.19 1.66
CA GLU A 36 7.26 -7.45 2.37
C GLU A 36 6.60 -7.38 3.74
N PRO A 37 6.07 -8.52 4.23
CA PRO A 37 5.50 -8.57 5.55
C PRO A 37 6.57 -8.32 6.63
N LYS A 38 6.19 -7.65 7.70
CA LYS A 38 7.06 -7.41 8.85
C LYS A 38 7.68 -8.70 9.40
N ALA A 39 6.95 -9.81 9.37
CA ALA A 39 7.43 -11.13 9.78
C ALA A 39 8.62 -11.66 8.96
N LYS A 40 8.84 -11.12 7.76
CA LYS A 40 9.99 -11.41 6.91
C LYS A 40 11.09 -10.35 7.00
N GLY A 41 11.09 -9.52 8.05
CA GLY A 41 12.08 -8.49 8.28
C GLY A 41 11.75 -7.12 7.68
N GLY A 42 10.58 -6.95 7.05
CA GLY A 42 10.19 -5.67 6.44
C GLY A 42 11.05 -5.26 5.25
N LEU A 43 11.72 -6.23 4.61
CA LEU A 43 12.59 -5.99 3.46
C LEU A 43 11.75 -5.73 2.20
N PHE A 44 12.22 -4.79 1.37
CA PHE A 44 11.63 -4.50 0.06
C PHE A 44 12.38 -5.29 -1.02
N GLY A 45 11.96 -6.52 -1.25
CA GLY A 45 12.60 -7.43 -2.21
C GLY A 45 11.75 -7.62 -3.46
N GLY A 46 10.82 -8.51 -3.40
CA GLY A 46 9.98 -8.89 -4.52
C GLY A 46 8.50 -8.62 -4.30
N THR A 47 7.71 -8.90 -5.30
CA THR A 47 6.27 -8.89 -5.19
C THR A 47 5.80 -10.07 -4.34
N ASN A 48 4.97 -9.80 -3.33
CA ASN A 48 4.35 -10.87 -2.54
C ASN A 48 3.31 -11.61 -3.38
N TYR A 49 3.55 -12.87 -3.63
CA TYR A 49 2.60 -13.74 -4.33
C TYR A 49 2.67 -15.18 -3.83
N ILE A 50 1.65 -15.94 -4.13
CA ILE A 50 1.64 -17.41 -4.04
C ILE A 50 1.32 -17.96 -5.41
N GLU A 51 1.91 -19.10 -5.74
CA GLU A 51 1.54 -19.91 -6.90
C GLU A 51 0.70 -21.08 -6.42
N LEU A 52 -0.48 -21.24 -6.99
CA LEU A 52 -1.37 -22.34 -6.65
C LEU A 52 -0.88 -23.62 -7.33
N PRO A 53 -0.72 -24.71 -6.59
CA PRO A 53 -0.28 -25.98 -7.18
C PRO A 53 -1.33 -26.54 -8.14
N LYS A 54 -0.89 -27.21 -9.20
CA LYS A 54 -1.76 -27.80 -10.23
C LYS A 54 -2.71 -28.85 -9.64
N GLU A 55 -2.28 -29.57 -8.61
CA GLU A 55 -3.07 -30.55 -7.89
C GLU A 55 -4.31 -29.93 -7.22
N LEU A 56 -4.19 -28.68 -6.79
CA LEU A 56 -5.31 -27.93 -6.20
C LEU A 56 -6.22 -27.33 -7.25
N THR A 57 -5.65 -26.82 -8.33
CA THR A 57 -6.41 -26.09 -9.34
C THR A 57 -7.04 -26.96 -10.41
N GLY A 58 -6.48 -28.15 -10.63
CA GLY A 58 -6.93 -29.08 -11.66
C GLY A 58 -6.65 -28.61 -13.10
N VAL A 59 -5.89 -27.53 -13.29
CA VAL A 59 -5.59 -26.99 -14.61
C VAL A 59 -4.09 -26.99 -14.89
N ASP A 60 -3.72 -27.23 -16.14
CA ASP A 60 -2.31 -27.20 -16.58
C ASP A 60 -1.89 -25.75 -16.95
N ALA A 61 -1.93 -24.88 -15.94
CA ALA A 61 -1.50 -23.51 -16.04
C ALA A 61 -0.86 -23.05 -14.73
N ARG A 62 0.00 -22.05 -14.81
CA ARG A 62 0.50 -21.34 -13.63
C ARG A 62 -0.55 -20.33 -13.18
N ILE A 63 -1.10 -20.53 -12.00
CA ILE A 63 -2.02 -19.56 -11.38
C ILE A 63 -1.29 -18.85 -10.26
N VAL A 64 -1.04 -17.56 -10.46
CA VAL A 64 -0.32 -16.70 -9.51
C VAL A 64 -1.29 -15.74 -8.85
N CYS A 65 -1.36 -15.78 -7.52
CA CYS A 65 -2.19 -14.91 -6.70
C CYS A 65 -1.32 -13.85 -6.02
N LEU A 66 -1.52 -12.57 -6.35
CA LEU A 66 -0.87 -11.46 -5.69
C LEU A 66 -1.45 -11.27 -4.28
N ILE A 67 -0.57 -11.16 -3.28
CA ILE A 67 -0.95 -11.05 -1.88
C ILE A 67 -1.01 -9.58 -1.46
N GLY A 68 -2.22 -9.06 -1.33
CA GLY A 68 -2.47 -7.68 -0.87
C GLY A 68 -2.48 -7.49 0.65
N LYS A 69 -2.36 -8.56 1.43
CA LYS A 69 -2.43 -8.55 2.90
C LYS A 69 -1.37 -7.65 3.56
N TRP A 70 -0.22 -7.52 2.94
CA TRP A 70 0.95 -6.82 3.49
C TRP A 70 1.04 -5.34 3.11
N PHE A 71 0.03 -4.81 2.45
CA PHE A 71 -0.12 -3.37 2.31
C PHE A 71 -0.61 -2.72 3.61
N PRO A 72 -0.31 -1.44 3.86
CA PRO A 72 -1.05 -0.68 4.86
C PRO A 72 -2.56 -0.87 4.68
N THR A 73 -3.31 -0.95 5.76
CA THR A 73 -4.75 -1.30 5.78
C THR A 73 -5.08 -2.75 5.35
N GLY A 74 -4.09 -3.59 5.12
CA GLY A 74 -4.27 -5.00 4.75
C GLY A 74 -4.81 -5.23 3.33
N CYS A 75 -4.77 -4.22 2.45
CA CYS A 75 -5.28 -4.33 1.08
C CYS A 75 -4.56 -3.39 0.12
N HIS A 76 -4.33 -3.86 -1.11
CA HIS A 76 -3.74 -3.05 -2.19
C HIS A 76 -4.55 -1.80 -2.57
N LYS A 77 -5.80 -1.68 -2.14
CA LYS A 77 -6.64 -0.50 -2.40
C LYS A 77 -6.10 0.79 -1.75
N VAL A 78 -5.22 0.68 -0.76
CA VAL A 78 -4.48 1.83 -0.23
C VAL A 78 -3.63 2.49 -1.33
N GLY A 79 -2.98 1.70 -2.19
CA GLY A 79 -2.23 2.21 -3.34
C GLY A 79 -3.13 2.84 -4.40
N ALA A 80 -4.28 2.24 -4.68
CA ALA A 80 -5.26 2.79 -5.63
C ALA A 80 -5.80 4.16 -5.17
N SER A 81 -6.19 4.28 -3.90
CA SER A 81 -6.68 5.54 -3.34
C SER A 81 -5.55 6.59 -3.21
N PHE A 82 -4.33 6.18 -2.91
CA PHE A 82 -3.16 7.06 -2.93
C PHE A 82 -2.92 7.63 -4.32
N GLY A 83 -2.96 6.79 -5.36
CA GLY A 83 -2.82 7.22 -6.76
C GLY A 83 -3.92 8.18 -7.23
N CYS A 84 -5.08 8.18 -6.59
CA CYS A 84 -6.13 9.17 -6.85
C CYS A 84 -5.92 10.49 -6.12
N LEU A 85 -5.40 10.49 -4.90
CA LEU A 85 -5.29 11.67 -4.04
C LEU A 85 -3.98 12.43 -4.23
N ALA A 86 -2.85 11.72 -4.14
CA ALA A 86 -1.53 12.34 -4.13
C ALA A 86 -1.22 13.19 -5.38
N PRO A 87 -1.52 12.76 -6.62
CA PRO A 87 -1.31 13.58 -7.80
C PRO A 87 -2.12 14.89 -7.77
N ARG A 88 -3.34 14.84 -7.28
CA ARG A 88 -4.20 16.03 -7.17
C ARG A 88 -3.71 17.03 -6.14
N LEU A 89 -3.17 16.54 -5.02
CA LEU A 89 -2.50 17.39 -4.03
C LEU A 89 -1.27 18.10 -4.63
N VAL A 90 -0.41 17.34 -5.30
CA VAL A 90 0.84 17.86 -5.88
C VAL A 90 0.58 18.87 -7.00
N THR A 91 -0.48 18.67 -7.79
CA THR A 91 -0.85 19.56 -8.89
C THR A 91 -1.75 20.74 -8.47
N GLY A 92 -2.14 20.82 -7.19
CA GLY A 92 -3.05 21.85 -6.69
C GLY A 92 -4.51 21.66 -7.11
N GLN A 93 -4.86 20.51 -7.74
CA GLN A 93 -6.26 20.19 -8.08
C GLN A 93 -7.09 19.84 -6.83
N PHE A 94 -6.44 19.47 -5.75
CA PHE A 94 -7.03 19.24 -4.45
C PHE A 94 -6.28 20.07 -3.41
N ASP A 95 -7.01 20.97 -2.74
CA ASP A 95 -6.50 21.79 -1.66
C ASP A 95 -7.10 21.26 -0.34
N ALA A 96 -6.25 20.67 0.50
CA ALA A 96 -6.65 20.07 1.77
C ALA A 96 -7.25 21.08 2.77
N THR A 97 -7.03 22.39 2.58
CA THR A 97 -7.60 23.45 3.42
C THR A 97 -9.02 23.85 3.01
N ARG A 98 -9.45 23.46 1.81
CA ARG A 98 -10.72 23.90 1.20
C ARG A 98 -11.62 22.74 0.76
N HIS A 99 -11.03 21.58 0.46
CA HIS A 99 -11.74 20.42 -0.07
C HIS A 99 -11.72 19.27 0.94
N LYS A 100 -12.78 18.49 0.93
CA LYS A 100 -12.86 17.22 1.69
C LYS A 100 -12.68 16.04 0.75
N ALA A 101 -11.92 15.04 1.16
CA ALA A 101 -11.74 13.81 0.41
C ALA A 101 -12.89 12.84 0.70
N VAL A 102 -13.76 12.62 -0.27
CA VAL A 102 -14.89 11.69 -0.16
C VAL A 102 -14.57 10.39 -0.92
N TRP A 103 -14.72 9.26 -0.24
CA TRP A 103 -14.39 7.94 -0.76
C TRP A 103 -15.64 7.05 -0.87
N PRO A 104 -16.40 7.12 -1.99
CA PRO A 104 -17.65 6.40 -2.15
C PRO A 104 -17.40 4.91 -2.37
N SER A 105 -17.30 4.15 -1.29
CA SER A 105 -17.07 2.70 -1.30
C SER A 105 -17.50 2.11 0.04
N THR A 106 -18.02 0.88 0.01
CA THR A 106 -18.40 0.12 1.21
C THR A 106 -17.29 -0.78 1.75
N GLY A 107 -16.09 -0.73 1.19
CA GLY A 107 -15.04 -1.68 1.52
C GLY A 107 -13.63 -1.12 1.47
N ASN A 108 -12.72 -1.90 0.90
CA ASN A 108 -11.28 -1.64 0.98
C ASN A 108 -10.83 -0.33 0.33
N TYR A 109 -11.56 0.19 -0.66
CA TYR A 109 -11.20 1.45 -1.29
C TYR A 109 -11.42 2.65 -0.35
N CYS A 110 -12.57 2.73 0.33
CA CYS A 110 -12.80 3.79 1.33
C CYS A 110 -11.88 3.65 2.53
N ARG A 111 -11.57 2.42 2.97
CA ARG A 111 -10.61 2.16 4.03
C ARG A 111 -9.21 2.68 3.66
N GLY A 112 -8.74 2.38 2.45
CA GLY A 112 -7.48 2.92 1.92
C GLY A 112 -7.52 4.43 1.74
N GLY A 113 -8.64 4.97 1.31
CA GLY A 113 -8.87 6.41 1.16
C GLY A 113 -8.80 7.15 2.50
N ALA A 114 -9.52 6.67 3.52
CA ALA A 114 -9.48 7.25 4.86
C ALA A 114 -8.06 7.22 5.47
N PHE A 115 -7.35 6.10 5.29
CA PHE A 115 -5.95 5.98 5.72
C PHE A 115 -5.06 7.02 5.03
N ASN A 116 -5.17 7.15 3.70
CA ASN A 116 -4.37 8.12 2.94
C ASN A 116 -4.75 9.56 3.25
N SER A 117 -6.04 9.86 3.46
CA SER A 117 -6.47 11.19 3.88
C SER A 117 -5.80 11.57 5.20
N LYS A 118 -5.85 10.69 6.19
CA LYS A 118 -5.18 10.91 7.47
C LYS A 118 -3.66 11.06 7.32
N LEU A 119 -3.04 10.19 6.50
CA LEU A 119 -1.60 10.19 6.28
C LEU A 119 -1.10 11.46 5.58
N LEU A 120 -1.92 12.03 4.71
CA LEU A 120 -1.63 13.24 3.93
C LEU A 120 -2.25 14.50 4.52
N ALA A 121 -2.74 14.44 5.76
CA ALA A 121 -3.38 15.53 6.48
C ALA A 121 -4.54 16.18 5.67
N CYS A 122 -5.37 15.36 5.06
CA CYS A 122 -6.60 15.75 4.38
C CYS A 122 -7.82 15.33 5.21
N ASP A 123 -8.84 16.19 5.27
CA ASP A 123 -10.14 15.88 5.88
C ASP A 123 -11.05 15.11 4.91
#